data_63ee93fee31d1451627eb039a244df67
#
_entry.id   63ee93fee31d1451627eb039a244df67
#
_cell.length_a   1.000
_cell.length_b   1.000
_cell.length_c   1.000
_cell.angle_alpha   90.00
_cell.angle_beta   90.00
_cell.angle_gamma   90.00
#
_symmetry.space_group_name_H-M   'P 1'
#
loop_
_entity.id
_entity.type
_entity.pdbx_description
1 polymer ?
#
loop_
_entity_poly.entity_id
_entity_poly.type
_entity_poly.pdbx_seq_one_letter_code
_entity_poly.pdbx_strand_id
1 'polypeptide(L)'
;MKPGKYDDSFKEEEMGMSDSLLRDETGDTCQLESQHDEKPRMTRSGQGLRHKWLDRLLLGLLVFWVYIFLPQSKDTFDDDAVLSEDNWSWELIKPNSELVWHQCFYEFDCARLEVPLDWLEPTNSSKVVLAVLRKNATSTVDYKGPLFINPGGPGGSGVGTVKDFWKAVHVTVGANHDIIGFDPRGIGATTPSAHCWNGPREERIWGIQKLGLVDSHPGMIYDLYAHQSVESKNCEANLGDLSRFLGTASVARDMLEILNKLGYEKLRYWGLSYGTVIGGTFAAMYPDKVERLVSDGNVNYSEWYNGTGIHYIEDTDKVMLAFFDLCHKAGPQKCALYASTPIAIQERLEGIYTKLQKYPLQVFPTTNNTMELQSLGITRPELLTYSDVKNAVIYSLYQPLALFSHLAKALAALEADDGIPFLKMAMAQGHIQPSFTCSCDSPDCEQESGWPLKAIGNGDAATYVKCGEGDADVDKDSLEVMIRYEEELRRKSPLSASVMFNIRLSCAGWKSRTKWNFVGPFEQNTSHPILFIGNSADNITPLGSAIYNSHFFPGSSVLVQNSYGHTSASCPSKCTAKHRFAYFQTGILPSNGTVCEPDFVPFGIEGMDSQSDGDEELELEWALKELMKLL
;
A
#
# COMPACT_ATOMS: atom_id res chain seq x y z
N MET A 1 -35.59 -48.39 1.63
CA MET A 1 -34.88 -49.05 0.51
C MET A 1 -33.42 -49.07 0.90
N LYS A 2 -32.78 -50.25 0.82
CA LYS A 2 -31.42 -50.55 1.32
C LYS A 2 -30.34 -49.98 0.38
N PRO A 3 -29.15 -49.58 0.85
CA PRO A 3 -28.08 -49.05 0.02
C PRO A 3 -27.33 -50.18 -0.72
N GLY A 4 -27.01 -49.95 -2.00
CA GLY A 4 -26.22 -50.88 -2.83
C GLY A 4 -24.73 -50.76 -2.57
N LYS A 5 -24.08 -51.89 -2.53
CA LYS A 5 -22.62 -52.08 -2.44
C LYS A 5 -21.95 -51.65 -3.73
N TYR A 6 -20.86 -50.90 -3.61
CA TYR A 6 -19.87 -50.70 -4.71
C TYR A 6 -18.79 -51.80 -4.60
N ASP A 7 -18.45 -52.36 -5.74
CA ASP A 7 -17.53 -53.48 -5.93
C ASP A 7 -16.10 -52.95 -6.18
N ASP A 8 -15.17 -53.44 -5.36
CA ASP A 8 -13.74 -53.19 -5.48
C ASP A 8 -13.13 -54.11 -6.52
N SER A 9 -12.75 -53.63 -7.69
CA SER A 9 -11.78 -54.28 -8.54
C SER A 9 -11.16 -53.33 -9.58
N PHE A 10 -10.03 -52.68 -9.24
CA PHE A 10 -9.09 -52.25 -10.26
C PHE A 10 -7.70 -52.81 -9.94
N LYS A 11 -7.27 -53.67 -10.87
CA LYS A 11 -5.94 -54.27 -10.89
C LYS A 11 -4.90 -53.25 -11.33
N GLU A 12 -3.76 -53.28 -10.63
CA GLU A 12 -2.50 -52.70 -11.06
C GLU A 12 -2.03 -53.34 -12.40
N GLU A 13 -1.83 -52.51 -13.43
CA GLU A 13 -0.98 -52.84 -14.58
C GLU A 13 0.26 -51.95 -14.54
N GLU A 14 1.39 -52.55 -14.20
CA GLU A 14 2.73 -52.02 -14.43
C GLU A 14 2.96 -51.88 -15.94
N MET A 15 3.17 -50.63 -16.44
CA MET A 15 3.72 -50.40 -17.77
C MET A 15 5.14 -49.86 -17.64
N GLY A 16 6.10 -50.74 -17.85
CA GLY A 16 7.50 -50.39 -18.06
C GLY A 16 7.66 -49.52 -19.31
N MET A 17 8.28 -48.38 -19.18
CA MET A 17 8.72 -47.55 -20.29
C MET A 17 10.24 -47.59 -20.38
N SER A 18 10.71 -48.16 -21.50
CA SER A 18 12.10 -48.28 -21.89
C SER A 18 12.73 -46.94 -22.20
N ASP A 19 13.94 -46.77 -21.67
CA ASP A 19 14.91 -45.78 -22.12
C ASP A 19 15.29 -45.98 -23.59
N SER A 20 14.86 -45.10 -24.47
CA SER A 20 15.63 -44.71 -25.66
C SER A 20 14.95 -43.55 -26.40
N LEU A 21 15.77 -42.65 -26.89
CA LEU A 21 15.50 -41.53 -27.80
C LEU A 21 15.16 -40.20 -27.14
N LEU A 22 16.23 -39.41 -26.93
CA LEU A 22 16.35 -38.02 -27.44
C LEU A 22 17.83 -37.58 -27.28
N ARG A 23 18.61 -37.85 -28.29
CA ARG A 23 19.75 -37.02 -28.69
C ARG A 23 19.25 -36.19 -29.83
N ASP A 24 19.20 -34.89 -29.72
CA ASP A 24 19.68 -34.00 -30.75
C ASP A 24 20.08 -32.63 -30.22
N GLU A 25 21.09 -32.15 -30.86
CA GLU A 25 22.00 -31.08 -30.60
C GLU A 25 21.32 -29.71 -30.65
N THR A 26 21.51 -28.87 -29.65
CA THR A 26 22.11 -27.52 -29.77
C THR A 26 22.27 -26.97 -28.37
N GLY A 27 23.52 -26.67 -28.00
CA GLY A 27 23.91 -26.30 -26.68
C GLY A 27 23.53 -24.87 -26.31
N ASP A 28 23.14 -24.77 -25.08
CA ASP A 28 23.54 -23.69 -24.15
C ASP A 28 23.06 -24.11 -22.76
N THR A 29 23.90 -24.89 -22.10
CA THR A 29 23.73 -25.21 -20.68
C THR A 29 24.52 -24.19 -19.86
N CYS A 30 23.84 -23.46 -19.04
CA CYS A 30 24.45 -22.68 -17.97
C CYS A 30 25.06 -23.66 -16.95
N GLN A 31 26.37 -23.92 -17.03
CA GLN A 31 27.10 -24.74 -16.07
C GLN A 31 27.61 -23.84 -14.93
N LEU A 32 27.25 -24.21 -13.72
CA LEU A 32 27.90 -23.76 -12.50
C LEU A 32 29.28 -24.43 -12.40
N GLU A 33 30.32 -23.70 -12.70
CA GLU A 33 31.71 -24.11 -12.37
C GLU A 33 32.04 -23.73 -10.92
N SER A 34 32.20 -24.76 -10.08
CA SER A 34 32.85 -24.64 -8.78
C SER A 34 34.37 -24.55 -8.97
N GLN A 35 34.95 -23.41 -8.72
CA GLN A 35 36.44 -23.28 -8.70
C GLN A 35 36.96 -23.86 -7.38
N HIS A 36 37.68 -24.97 -7.51
CA HIS A 36 38.55 -25.49 -6.45
C HIS A 36 39.89 -24.71 -6.46
N ASP A 37 40.19 -24.10 -5.32
CA ASP A 37 41.49 -23.51 -5.04
C ASP A 37 42.62 -24.58 -4.98
N GLU A 38 43.51 -24.61 -5.95
CA GLU A 38 44.80 -25.31 -5.86
C GLU A 38 45.86 -24.39 -5.24
N LYS A 39 46.36 -24.81 -4.07
CA LYS A 39 47.55 -24.19 -3.43
C LYS A 39 48.82 -24.57 -4.15
N PRO A 40 49.70 -23.62 -4.51
CA PRO A 40 51.01 -23.97 -5.04
C PRO A 40 51.98 -24.46 -3.94
N ARG A 41 52.66 -25.59 -4.21
CA ARG A 41 53.75 -26.15 -3.43
C ARG A 41 54.98 -25.26 -3.52
N MET A 42 55.48 -24.76 -2.37
CA MET A 42 56.82 -24.14 -2.27
C MET A 42 57.89 -25.21 -2.12
N THR A 43 58.85 -25.19 -3.03
CA THR A 43 60.11 -25.89 -2.89
C THR A 43 61.08 -25.05 -2.03
N ARG A 44 61.66 -25.72 -1.02
CA ARG A 44 62.74 -25.18 -0.17
C ARG A 44 64.07 -25.18 -0.92
N SER A 45 64.77 -24.03 -0.96
CA SER A 45 66.22 -24.02 -0.99
C SER A 45 66.73 -23.03 0.06
N GLY A 46 67.58 -23.53 0.93
CA GLY A 46 68.11 -22.75 2.05
C GLY A 46 69.32 -21.93 1.67
N GLN A 47 69.49 -20.82 2.35
CA GLN A 47 70.69 -20.28 2.93
C GLN A 47 70.50 -18.81 3.30
N GLY A 48 70.97 -18.39 4.50
CA GLY A 48 71.15 -16.97 4.84
C GLY A 48 70.50 -16.47 6.11
N LEU A 49 70.74 -17.09 7.26
CA LEU A 49 70.47 -16.46 8.57
C LEU A 49 71.66 -15.57 8.94
N ARG A 50 71.48 -14.25 8.94
CA ARG A 50 72.17 -13.29 9.82
C ARG A 50 72.06 -11.85 9.29
N HIS A 51 70.95 -11.20 9.30
CA HIS A 51 70.77 -9.73 9.30
C HIS A 51 69.33 -9.27 9.28
N LYS A 52 68.33 -10.19 9.46
CA LYS A 52 66.94 -9.86 9.34
C LYS A 52 66.28 -9.37 10.63
N TRP A 53 66.98 -9.31 11.76
CA TRP A 53 66.38 -8.85 13.03
C TRP A 53 66.42 -7.32 13.20
N LEU A 54 67.45 -6.67 12.75
CA LEU A 54 67.60 -5.20 12.80
C LEU A 54 66.61 -4.52 11.81
N ASP A 55 66.46 -5.08 10.60
CA ASP A 55 65.60 -4.53 9.58
C ASP A 55 64.10 -4.67 9.98
N ARG A 56 63.75 -5.73 10.68
CA ARG A 56 62.37 -5.91 11.20
C ARG A 56 62.05 -5.00 12.38
N LEU A 57 63.03 -4.69 13.23
CA LEU A 57 62.86 -3.73 14.33
C LEU A 57 62.76 -2.30 13.79
N LEU A 58 63.55 -1.93 12.80
CA LEU A 58 63.50 -0.62 12.15
C LEU A 58 62.17 -0.45 11.34
N LEU A 59 61.73 -1.50 10.64
CA LEU A 59 60.45 -1.46 9.91
C LEU A 59 59.28 -1.40 10.89
N GLY A 60 59.34 -2.14 12.01
CA GLY A 60 58.33 -2.08 13.07
C GLY A 60 58.24 -0.73 13.74
N LEU A 61 59.38 -0.07 14.00
CA LEU A 61 59.43 1.28 14.55
C LEU A 61 58.95 2.33 13.54
N LEU A 62 59.24 2.16 12.26
CA LEU A 62 58.78 3.04 11.19
C LEU A 62 57.28 2.93 10.98
N VAL A 63 56.73 1.71 10.99
CA VAL A 63 55.26 1.46 10.93
C VAL A 63 54.57 2.00 12.17
N PHE A 64 55.18 1.84 13.36
CA PHE A 64 54.64 2.41 14.60
C PHE A 64 54.70 3.94 14.62
N TRP A 65 55.74 4.54 14.08
CA TRP A 65 55.87 6.00 13.91
C TRP A 65 54.90 6.56 12.88
N VAL A 66 54.70 5.86 11.75
CA VAL A 66 53.71 6.21 10.74
C VAL A 66 52.29 6.08 11.31
N TYR A 67 52.03 5.08 12.16
CA TYR A 67 50.72 4.91 12.82
C TYR A 67 50.42 5.99 13.87
N ILE A 68 51.45 6.56 14.52
CA ILE A 68 51.30 7.64 15.51
C ILE A 68 51.24 9.03 14.87
N PHE A 69 51.86 9.23 13.70
CA PHE A 69 51.96 10.54 13.03
C PHE A 69 51.15 10.67 11.76
N LEU A 70 50.52 9.61 11.28
CA LEU A 70 49.37 9.81 10.38
C LEU A 70 48.28 10.49 11.18
N PRO A 71 47.78 11.65 10.75
CA PRO A 71 46.56 12.16 11.33
C PRO A 71 45.52 11.05 11.20
N GLN A 72 45.07 10.48 12.33
CA GLN A 72 43.84 9.73 12.34
C GLN A 72 42.83 10.73 11.84
N SER A 73 42.36 10.56 10.62
CA SER A 73 41.16 11.19 10.18
C SER A 73 40.10 10.74 11.20
N LYS A 74 39.86 11.58 12.20
CA LYS A 74 38.54 11.58 12.82
C LYS A 74 37.65 11.85 11.63
N ASP A 75 36.93 10.85 11.19
CA ASP A 75 35.71 11.05 10.45
C ASP A 75 34.76 11.84 11.37
N THR A 76 35.05 13.13 11.50
CA THR A 76 34.03 14.11 11.84
C THR A 76 33.17 14.11 10.60
N PHE A 77 32.09 13.31 10.61
CA PHE A 77 30.96 13.58 9.76
C PHE A 77 30.67 15.07 9.96
N ASP A 78 30.83 15.80 8.88
CA ASP A 78 30.41 17.21 8.82
C ASP A 78 28.88 17.14 8.91
N ASP A 79 28.34 17.39 10.09
CA ASP A 79 26.89 17.36 10.38
C ASP A 79 26.09 18.37 9.53
N ASP A 80 26.79 19.23 8.77
CA ASP A 80 26.21 20.28 7.92
C ASP A 80 26.32 20.01 6.40
N ALA A 81 26.76 18.83 5.97
CA ALA A 81 26.75 18.49 4.55
C ALA A 81 25.31 18.29 4.09
N VAL A 82 24.75 19.26 3.37
CA VAL A 82 23.47 19.12 2.66
C VAL A 82 23.62 18.00 1.65
N LEU A 83 23.11 16.80 2.00
CA LEU A 83 23.12 15.64 1.12
C LEU A 83 22.15 15.92 -0.03
N SER A 84 22.60 15.78 -1.27
CA SER A 84 21.73 15.83 -2.45
C SER A 84 20.71 14.67 -2.41
N GLU A 85 19.57 14.78 -3.08
CA GLU A 85 18.57 13.68 -3.15
C GLU A 85 19.20 12.35 -3.60
N ASP A 86 20.21 12.41 -4.48
CA ASP A 86 20.92 11.24 -5.00
C ASP A 86 21.79 10.53 -3.96
N ASN A 87 22.17 11.22 -2.88
CA ASN A 87 23.05 10.69 -1.82
C ASN A 87 22.34 10.53 -0.47
N TRP A 88 21.04 10.80 -0.39
CA TRP A 88 20.28 10.63 0.85
C TRP A 88 19.87 9.19 1.10
N SER A 89 20.07 8.71 2.34
CA SER A 89 19.60 7.41 2.81
C SER A 89 19.24 7.49 4.28
N TRP A 90 18.18 6.78 4.68
CA TRP A 90 17.74 6.67 6.07
C TRP A 90 18.82 6.06 6.99
N GLU A 91 19.71 5.21 6.44
CA GLU A 91 20.80 4.58 7.18
C GLU A 91 21.84 5.60 7.67
N LEU A 92 21.91 6.78 7.07
CA LEU A 92 22.81 7.87 7.48
C LEU A 92 22.39 8.49 8.83
N ILE A 93 21.12 8.37 9.21
CA ILE A 93 20.63 8.85 10.50
C ILE A 93 20.80 7.76 11.56
N LYS A 94 21.57 8.08 12.61
CA LYS A 94 21.71 7.18 13.75
C LYS A 94 20.42 7.14 14.58
N PRO A 95 19.85 5.95 14.88
CA PRO A 95 18.72 5.80 15.77
C PRO A 95 18.95 6.44 17.15
N ASN A 96 17.90 7.05 17.72
CA ASN A 96 17.96 7.70 19.03
C ASN A 96 16.64 7.54 19.78
N SER A 97 16.68 7.53 21.12
CA SER A 97 15.49 7.54 21.98
C SER A 97 14.79 8.90 22.05
N GLU A 98 15.39 9.96 21.50
CA GLU A 98 14.83 11.28 21.32
C GLU A 98 14.70 11.61 19.83
N LEU A 99 13.83 12.56 19.47
CA LEU A 99 13.72 13.06 18.10
C LEU A 99 14.90 14.01 17.82
N VAL A 100 15.99 13.44 17.33
CA VAL A 100 17.14 14.21 16.82
C VAL A 100 16.90 14.45 15.34
N TRP A 101 16.68 15.71 14.99
CA TRP A 101 16.33 16.11 13.64
C TRP A 101 17.57 16.35 12.79
N HIS A 102 17.55 15.80 11.58
CA HIS A 102 18.54 15.97 10.53
C HIS A 102 17.87 16.52 9.28
N GLN A 103 18.49 17.49 8.63
CA GLN A 103 17.96 17.98 7.36
C GLN A 103 17.98 16.86 6.30
N CYS A 104 16.89 16.69 5.58
CA CYS A 104 16.73 15.67 4.56
C CYS A 104 15.89 16.19 3.38
N PHE A 105 16.08 15.60 2.20
CA PHE A 105 15.31 15.95 1.01
C PHE A 105 15.18 17.47 0.80
N TYR A 106 16.24 18.22 1.08
CA TYR A 106 16.41 19.69 1.00
C TYR A 106 15.56 20.53 1.97
N GLU A 107 14.28 20.22 2.16
CA GLU A 107 13.35 21.12 2.85
C GLU A 107 12.61 20.47 4.02
N PHE A 108 13.04 19.27 4.44
CA PHE A 108 12.42 18.52 5.51
C PHE A 108 13.41 18.25 6.64
N ASP A 109 12.89 17.89 7.80
CA ASP A 109 13.62 17.34 8.91
C ASP A 109 13.25 15.86 9.06
N CYS A 110 14.25 14.98 9.13
CA CYS A 110 14.10 13.56 9.36
C CYS A 110 14.66 13.15 10.71
N ALA A 111 14.03 12.17 11.35
CA ALA A 111 14.51 11.54 12.56
C ALA A 111 14.27 10.04 12.55
N ARG A 112 15.12 9.28 13.26
CA ARG A 112 14.94 7.85 13.52
C ARG A 112 14.75 7.65 15.02
N LEU A 113 13.48 7.46 15.44
CA LEU A 113 13.08 7.34 16.83
C LEU A 113 13.05 5.88 17.27
N GLU A 114 13.86 5.52 18.29
CA GLU A 114 13.80 4.22 18.93
C GLU A 114 12.60 4.11 19.87
N VAL A 115 11.77 3.09 19.66
CA VAL A 115 10.65 2.74 20.54
C VAL A 115 10.73 1.24 20.90
N PRO A 116 10.10 0.78 21.98
CA PRO A 116 10.04 -0.64 22.30
C PRO A 116 9.37 -1.45 21.17
N LEU A 117 9.91 -2.64 20.84
CA LEU A 117 9.22 -3.58 19.98
C LEU A 117 7.89 -4.00 20.63
N ASP A 118 7.92 -4.33 21.90
CA ASP A 118 6.76 -4.72 22.70
C ASP A 118 6.44 -3.62 23.72
N TRP A 119 5.32 -2.90 23.51
CA TRP A 119 4.85 -1.88 24.43
C TRP A 119 4.24 -2.43 25.72
N LEU A 120 3.78 -3.68 25.72
CA LEU A 120 3.22 -4.32 26.91
C LEU A 120 4.31 -4.81 27.88
N GLU A 121 5.46 -5.24 27.33
CA GLU A 121 6.62 -5.71 28.07
C GLU A 121 7.91 -5.10 27.49
N PRO A 122 8.13 -3.79 27.70
CA PRO A 122 9.23 -3.10 27.06
C PRO A 122 10.59 -3.60 27.56
N THR A 123 11.49 -3.90 26.62
CA THR A 123 12.88 -4.30 26.88
C THR A 123 13.85 -3.35 26.21
N ASN A 124 15.09 -3.28 26.71
CA ASN A 124 16.14 -2.49 26.07
C ASN A 124 16.78 -3.19 24.86
N SER A 125 16.58 -4.50 24.73
CA SER A 125 17.22 -5.33 23.68
C SER A 125 16.43 -5.40 22.38
N SER A 126 15.12 -5.14 22.40
CA SER A 126 14.25 -5.27 21.23
C SER A 126 13.55 -3.95 20.95
N LYS A 127 13.91 -3.32 19.86
CA LYS A 127 13.45 -1.98 19.46
C LYS A 127 12.86 -2.01 18.05
N VAL A 128 11.96 -1.06 17.82
CA VAL A 128 11.57 -0.56 16.51
C VAL A 128 12.19 0.83 16.36
N VAL A 129 12.67 1.14 15.19
CA VAL A 129 13.23 2.46 14.86
C VAL A 129 12.29 3.11 13.84
N LEU A 130 11.45 4.01 14.32
CA LEU A 130 10.46 4.70 13.51
C LEU A 130 11.14 5.76 12.63
N ALA A 131 10.86 5.74 11.34
CA ALA A 131 11.19 6.82 10.43
C ALA A 131 10.13 7.92 10.56
N VAL A 132 10.58 9.12 10.92
CA VAL A 132 9.72 10.29 11.13
C VAL A 132 10.22 11.44 10.26
N LEU A 133 9.33 12.06 9.51
CA LEU A 133 9.60 13.23 8.67
C LEU A 133 8.71 14.39 9.12
N ARG A 134 9.31 15.57 9.17
CA ARG A 134 8.63 16.81 9.48
C ARG A 134 8.82 17.83 8.35
N LYS A 135 7.72 18.42 7.92
CA LYS A 135 7.73 19.69 7.21
C LYS A 135 7.35 20.79 8.19
N ASN A 136 8.25 21.71 8.43
CA ASN A 136 7.98 22.84 9.32
C ASN A 136 6.88 23.74 8.75
N ALA A 137 6.10 24.36 9.64
CA ALA A 137 5.12 25.39 9.28
C ALA A 137 5.77 26.47 8.42
N THR A 138 5.09 26.87 7.34
CA THR A 138 5.55 27.96 6.47
C THR A 138 5.03 29.34 6.92
N SER A 139 4.09 29.35 7.88
CA SER A 139 3.61 30.54 8.58
C SER A 139 3.78 30.36 10.08
N THR A 140 4.40 31.35 10.74
CA THR A 140 4.51 31.40 12.21
C THR A 140 3.36 32.17 12.85
N VAL A 141 2.49 32.80 12.05
CA VAL A 141 1.33 33.53 12.55
C VAL A 141 0.31 32.53 13.08
N ASP A 142 -0.05 32.67 14.35
CA ASP A 142 -0.98 31.79 15.07
C ASP A 142 -0.62 30.30 14.93
N TYR A 143 0.68 29.98 15.17
CA TYR A 143 1.22 28.63 15.07
C TYR A 143 0.42 27.64 15.91
N LYS A 144 -0.06 26.56 15.30
CA LYS A 144 -0.96 25.57 15.91
C LYS A 144 -0.27 24.29 16.40
N GLY A 145 1.02 24.11 16.12
CA GLY A 145 1.76 22.88 16.43
C GLY A 145 1.64 21.80 15.38
N PRO A 146 2.13 20.58 15.69
CA PRO A 146 2.21 19.49 14.74
C PRO A 146 0.84 18.91 14.38
N LEU A 147 0.65 18.60 13.10
CA LEU A 147 -0.45 17.83 12.54
C LEU A 147 0.10 16.57 11.93
N PHE A 148 -0.36 15.43 12.39
CA PHE A 148 0.01 14.12 11.87
C PHE A 148 -0.92 13.73 10.71
N ILE A 149 -0.37 13.09 9.68
CA ILE A 149 -1.16 12.55 8.55
C ILE A 149 -0.77 11.09 8.29
N ASN A 150 -1.76 10.27 7.98
CA ASN A 150 -1.56 8.88 7.55
C ASN A 150 -2.47 8.54 6.37
N PRO A 151 -1.91 8.04 5.25
CA PRO A 151 -2.66 7.76 4.02
C PRO A 151 -3.53 6.49 4.10
N GLY A 152 -3.26 5.61 5.05
CA GLY A 152 -3.96 4.33 5.19
C GLY A 152 -3.25 3.15 4.53
N GLY A 153 -3.99 2.37 3.79
CA GLY A 153 -3.61 1.07 3.25
C GLY A 153 -4.37 -0.06 3.95
N PRO A 154 -3.81 -0.82 4.94
CA PRO A 154 -2.50 -0.70 5.61
C PRO A 154 -1.31 -0.83 4.66
N GLY A 155 -0.22 -0.13 4.99
CA GLY A 155 1.01 -0.21 4.21
C GLY A 155 1.44 1.11 3.57
N GLY A 156 0.60 2.15 3.60
CA GLY A 156 0.97 3.47 3.10
C GLY A 156 2.06 4.12 3.96
N SER A 157 3.05 4.75 3.30
CA SER A 157 4.12 5.50 3.96
C SER A 157 3.65 6.88 4.36
N GLY A 158 3.66 7.19 5.66
CA GLY A 158 3.39 8.54 6.15
C GLY A 158 4.51 9.52 5.79
N VAL A 159 5.75 9.05 5.77
CA VAL A 159 6.91 9.83 5.31
C VAL A 159 6.77 10.21 3.85
N GLY A 160 6.45 9.23 2.97
CA GLY A 160 6.20 9.48 1.55
C GLY A 160 5.07 10.48 1.34
N THR A 161 3.97 10.31 2.07
CA THR A 161 2.81 11.22 2.00
C THR A 161 3.19 12.67 2.30
N VAL A 162 3.93 12.92 3.37
CA VAL A 162 4.35 14.30 3.69
C VAL A 162 5.35 14.80 2.67
N LYS A 163 6.33 13.98 2.27
CA LYS A 163 7.33 14.36 1.27
C LYS A 163 6.67 14.85 -0.02
N ASP A 164 5.68 14.13 -0.52
CA ASP A 164 5.11 14.38 -1.84
C ASP A 164 3.94 15.39 -1.82
N PHE A 165 3.17 15.48 -0.72
CA PHE A 165 1.91 16.22 -0.68
C PHE A 165 1.83 17.37 0.34
N TRP A 166 2.91 17.71 1.07
CA TRP A 166 2.88 18.70 2.15
C TRP A 166 2.30 20.06 1.74
N LYS A 167 2.57 20.53 0.49
CA LYS A 167 2.05 21.81 -0.01
C LYS A 167 0.52 21.79 -0.05
N ALA A 168 -0.04 20.74 -0.65
CA ALA A 168 -1.48 20.56 -0.74
C ALA A 168 -2.12 20.37 0.65
N VAL A 169 -1.43 19.67 1.57
CA VAL A 169 -1.87 19.56 2.96
C VAL A 169 -1.91 20.94 3.63
N HIS A 170 -0.83 21.72 3.55
CA HIS A 170 -0.78 23.09 4.13
C HIS A 170 -1.92 23.97 3.65
N VAL A 171 -2.23 23.97 2.34
CA VAL A 171 -3.35 24.76 1.78
C VAL A 171 -4.68 24.35 2.40
N THR A 172 -4.86 23.05 2.68
CA THR A 172 -6.16 22.50 3.13
C THR A 172 -6.32 22.38 4.64
N VAL A 173 -5.25 22.57 5.44
CA VAL A 173 -5.31 22.53 6.91
C VAL A 173 -4.78 23.80 7.59
N GLY A 174 -3.98 24.59 6.85
CA GLY A 174 -3.32 25.81 7.31
C GLY A 174 -1.79 25.67 7.33
N ALA A 175 -1.12 26.67 6.77
CA ALA A 175 0.33 26.78 6.66
C ALA A 175 1.05 26.99 8.02
N ASN A 176 0.28 27.16 9.11
CA ASN A 176 0.72 27.36 10.49
C ASN A 176 0.78 26.06 11.32
N HIS A 177 0.77 24.90 10.67
CA HIS A 177 1.04 23.59 11.24
C HIS A 177 2.39 23.06 10.76
N ASP A 178 3.17 22.44 11.65
CA ASP A 178 4.16 21.45 11.19
C ASP A 178 3.41 20.21 10.71
N ILE A 179 3.78 19.67 9.55
CA ILE A 179 3.19 18.42 9.07
C ILE A 179 4.13 17.27 9.40
N ILE A 180 3.60 16.28 10.14
CA ILE A 180 4.35 15.10 10.59
C ILE A 180 3.85 13.88 9.83
N GLY A 181 4.76 13.20 9.16
CA GLY A 181 4.57 11.84 8.63
C GLY A 181 5.51 10.88 9.33
N PHE A 182 5.01 9.70 9.65
CA PHE A 182 5.88 8.61 10.09
C PHE A 182 5.47 7.31 9.41
N ASP A 183 6.44 6.44 9.21
CA ASP A 183 6.19 5.11 8.69
C ASP A 183 5.85 4.18 9.85
N PRO A 184 4.66 3.56 9.85
CA PRO A 184 4.28 2.60 10.87
C PRO A 184 5.26 1.42 10.95
N ARG A 185 5.18 0.65 12.02
CA ARG A 185 5.99 -0.56 12.23
C ARG A 185 5.94 -1.48 11.04
N GLY A 186 7.10 -1.91 10.55
CA GLY A 186 7.25 -2.80 9.41
C GLY A 186 7.07 -2.14 8.03
N ILE A 187 6.80 -0.83 7.97
CA ILE A 187 6.48 -0.12 6.74
C ILE A 187 7.58 0.87 6.39
N GLY A 188 7.82 1.04 5.09
CA GLY A 188 8.69 2.07 4.54
C GLY A 188 10.10 2.05 5.09
N ALA A 189 10.56 3.18 5.63
CA ALA A 189 11.89 3.35 6.20
C ALA A 189 11.98 2.99 7.70
N THR A 190 10.90 2.55 8.33
CA THR A 190 10.89 2.03 9.70
C THR A 190 11.54 0.65 9.76
N THR A 191 12.40 0.41 10.77
CA THR A 191 13.09 -0.85 10.96
C THR A 191 12.77 -1.52 12.28
N PRO A 192 12.69 -2.87 12.34
CA PRO A 192 12.85 -3.81 11.22
C PRO A 192 11.73 -3.66 10.18
N SER A 193 12.08 -3.81 8.91
CA SER A 193 11.09 -3.89 7.83
C SER A 193 10.35 -5.23 7.86
N ALA A 194 9.09 -5.23 7.44
CA ALA A 194 8.26 -6.43 7.44
C ALA A 194 7.84 -6.75 6.00
N HIS A 195 8.38 -7.83 5.45
CA HIS A 195 8.08 -8.31 4.12
C HIS A 195 7.78 -9.80 4.13
N CYS A 196 6.81 -10.21 3.33
CA CYS A 196 6.45 -11.62 3.19
C CYS A 196 7.45 -12.43 2.33
N TRP A 197 8.37 -11.73 1.66
CA TRP A 197 9.37 -12.29 0.75
C TRP A 197 10.78 -11.82 1.12
N ASN A 198 11.81 -12.61 0.82
CA ASN A 198 13.19 -12.23 1.10
C ASN A 198 13.71 -11.09 0.20
N GLY A 199 12.96 -10.73 -0.83
CA GLY A 199 13.25 -9.61 -1.70
C GLY A 199 12.26 -9.47 -2.85
N PRO A 200 12.29 -8.35 -3.60
CA PRO A 200 11.35 -8.05 -4.67
C PRO A 200 11.33 -9.12 -5.78
N ARG A 201 12.46 -9.82 -5.99
CA ARG A 201 12.56 -10.87 -6.99
C ARG A 201 11.67 -12.08 -6.65
N GLU A 202 11.70 -12.54 -5.40
CA GLU A 202 10.87 -13.68 -4.97
C GLU A 202 9.40 -13.34 -5.05
N GLU A 203 9.00 -12.15 -4.58
CA GLU A 203 7.64 -11.64 -4.69
C GLU A 203 7.17 -11.64 -6.15
N ARG A 204 7.99 -11.12 -7.07
CA ARG A 204 7.65 -11.09 -8.50
C ARG A 204 7.53 -12.49 -9.11
N ILE A 205 8.41 -13.43 -8.75
CA ILE A 205 8.33 -14.82 -9.23
C ILE A 205 7.04 -15.49 -8.76
N TRP A 206 6.64 -15.27 -7.50
CA TRP A 206 5.37 -15.76 -6.98
C TRP A 206 4.18 -15.10 -7.71
N GLY A 207 4.24 -13.80 -7.93
CA GLY A 207 3.21 -13.04 -8.64
C GLY A 207 2.95 -13.51 -10.08
N ILE A 208 3.91 -14.21 -10.73
CA ILE A 208 3.71 -14.83 -12.05
C ILE A 208 2.68 -15.98 -11.98
N GLN A 209 2.55 -16.64 -10.83
CA GLN A 209 1.56 -17.71 -10.61
C GLN A 209 0.15 -17.17 -10.34
N LYS A 210 -0.13 -15.94 -10.76
CA LYS A 210 -1.38 -15.24 -10.48
C LYS A 210 -2.59 -16.06 -10.98
N LEU A 211 -3.48 -16.36 -10.05
CA LEU A 211 -4.74 -17.01 -10.34
C LEU A 211 -5.80 -15.98 -10.79
N GLY A 212 -6.84 -16.43 -11.44
CA GLY A 212 -7.99 -15.60 -11.81
C GLY A 212 -8.87 -15.24 -10.61
N LEU A 213 -9.93 -14.48 -10.85
CA LEU A 213 -10.95 -14.19 -9.84
C LEU A 213 -11.77 -15.44 -9.49
N VAL A 214 -12.39 -15.43 -8.31
CA VAL A 214 -13.17 -16.57 -7.78
C VAL A 214 -14.29 -17.02 -8.74
N ASP A 215 -14.80 -16.12 -9.57
CA ASP A 215 -15.85 -16.38 -10.57
C ASP A 215 -15.31 -16.65 -11.99
N SER A 216 -14.00 -16.75 -12.18
CA SER A 216 -13.39 -16.98 -13.51
C SER A 216 -13.71 -18.37 -14.07
N HIS A 217 -13.79 -19.38 -13.22
CA HIS A 217 -14.26 -20.72 -13.56
C HIS A 217 -14.73 -21.51 -12.32
N PRO A 218 -15.56 -22.56 -12.51
CA PRO A 218 -15.98 -23.42 -11.42
C PRO A 218 -14.78 -24.06 -10.70
N GLY A 219 -14.79 -24.01 -9.36
CA GLY A 219 -13.72 -24.57 -8.53
C GLY A 219 -12.56 -23.62 -8.22
N MET A 220 -12.49 -22.43 -8.83
CA MET A 220 -11.43 -21.45 -8.59
C MET A 220 -11.26 -21.10 -7.11
N ILE A 221 -12.31 -21.14 -6.32
CA ILE A 221 -12.25 -20.86 -4.89
C ILE A 221 -11.31 -21.80 -4.12
N TYR A 222 -11.21 -23.07 -4.55
CA TYR A 222 -10.31 -24.04 -3.93
C TYR A 222 -8.85 -23.72 -4.24
N ASP A 223 -8.56 -23.37 -5.48
CA ASP A 223 -7.21 -23.00 -5.92
C ASP A 223 -6.75 -21.70 -5.26
N LEU A 224 -7.62 -20.70 -5.22
CA LEU A 224 -7.35 -19.42 -4.56
C LEU A 224 -7.11 -19.60 -3.06
N TYR A 225 -7.92 -20.39 -2.38
CA TYR A 225 -7.76 -20.67 -0.96
C TYR A 225 -6.43 -21.38 -0.67
N ALA A 226 -6.08 -22.37 -1.47
CA ALA A 226 -4.82 -23.10 -1.33
C ALA A 226 -3.62 -22.19 -1.58
N HIS A 227 -3.65 -21.40 -2.67
CA HIS A 227 -2.61 -20.46 -3.05
C HIS A 227 -2.38 -19.41 -1.94
N GLN A 228 -3.44 -18.78 -1.47
CA GLN A 228 -3.36 -17.78 -0.41
C GLN A 228 -2.88 -18.38 0.92
N SER A 229 -3.31 -19.61 1.25
CA SER A 229 -2.84 -20.29 2.46
C SER A 229 -1.34 -20.58 2.45
N VAL A 230 -0.74 -20.83 1.27
CA VAL A 230 0.72 -20.98 1.12
C VAL A 230 1.41 -19.64 1.29
N GLU A 231 0.89 -18.58 0.66
CA GLU A 231 1.43 -17.21 0.79
C GLU A 231 1.41 -16.73 2.24
N SER A 232 0.29 -16.91 2.94
CA SER A 232 0.17 -16.57 4.37
C SER A 232 1.20 -17.30 5.23
N LYS A 233 1.41 -18.60 5.01
CA LYS A 233 2.43 -19.39 5.73
C LYS A 233 3.85 -18.93 5.42
N ASN A 234 4.14 -18.58 4.17
CA ASN A 234 5.44 -18.03 3.78
C ASN A 234 5.69 -16.69 4.48
N CYS A 235 4.68 -15.83 4.49
CA CYS A 235 4.74 -14.54 5.18
C CYS A 235 4.99 -14.70 6.68
N GLU A 236 4.25 -15.58 7.35
CA GLU A 236 4.47 -15.89 8.78
C GLU A 236 5.87 -16.42 9.05
N ALA A 237 6.39 -17.29 8.19
CA ALA A 237 7.74 -17.85 8.34
C ALA A 237 8.82 -16.76 8.21
N ASN A 238 8.68 -15.86 7.25
CA ASN A 238 9.65 -14.77 7.03
C ASN A 238 9.57 -13.68 8.10
N LEU A 239 8.36 -13.33 8.56
CA LEU A 239 8.17 -12.35 9.61
C LEU A 239 8.52 -12.88 11.01
N GLY A 240 8.35 -14.18 11.25
CA GLY A 240 8.54 -14.80 12.56
C GLY A 240 7.78 -14.06 13.66
N ASP A 241 8.43 -13.85 14.81
CA ASP A 241 7.82 -13.16 15.96
C ASP A 241 7.49 -11.68 15.68
N LEU A 242 8.09 -11.04 14.68
CA LEU A 242 7.83 -9.63 14.34
C LEU A 242 6.35 -9.40 14.04
N SER A 243 5.68 -10.34 13.36
CA SER A 243 4.26 -10.27 13.01
C SER A 243 3.34 -9.97 14.20
N ARG A 244 3.74 -10.36 15.41
CA ARG A 244 2.99 -10.15 16.65
C ARG A 244 2.99 -8.71 17.16
N PHE A 245 3.84 -7.84 16.64
CA PHE A 245 4.07 -6.48 17.13
C PHE A 245 3.72 -5.39 16.12
N LEU A 246 3.12 -5.76 14.98
CA LEU A 246 2.82 -4.85 13.88
C LEU A 246 1.38 -4.28 13.91
N GLY A 247 0.61 -4.54 14.97
CA GLY A 247 -0.80 -4.16 15.05
C GLY A 247 -1.05 -2.69 15.34
N THR A 248 -2.27 -2.26 15.03
CA THR A 248 -2.75 -0.87 15.12
C THR A 248 -2.62 -0.27 16.52
N ALA A 249 -2.85 -1.03 17.59
CA ALA A 249 -2.68 -0.55 18.97
C ALA A 249 -1.23 -0.12 19.26
N SER A 250 -0.25 -0.89 18.75
CA SER A 250 1.17 -0.55 18.85
C SER A 250 1.49 0.71 18.05
N VAL A 251 0.92 0.86 16.83
CA VAL A 251 1.08 2.06 15.99
C VAL A 251 0.47 3.30 16.66
N ALA A 252 -0.72 3.17 17.27
CA ALA A 252 -1.34 4.26 18.04
C ALA A 252 -0.47 4.68 19.23
N ARG A 253 0.20 3.73 19.91
CA ARG A 253 1.14 4.03 20.99
C ARG A 253 2.44 4.66 20.47
N ASP A 254 2.94 4.24 19.30
CA ASP A 254 4.08 4.89 18.64
C ASP A 254 3.76 6.36 18.33
N MET A 255 2.57 6.63 17.82
CA MET A 255 2.11 7.98 17.51
C MET A 255 2.05 8.85 18.79
N LEU A 256 1.58 8.28 19.91
CA LEU A 256 1.62 8.97 21.21
C LEU A 256 3.07 9.25 21.66
N GLU A 257 3.99 8.32 21.43
CA GLU A 257 5.40 8.54 21.80
C GLU A 257 6.04 9.65 20.97
N ILE A 258 5.81 9.67 19.64
CA ILE A 258 6.27 10.76 18.78
C ILE A 258 5.70 12.10 19.27
N LEU A 259 4.41 12.16 19.59
CA LEU A 259 3.76 13.35 20.12
C LEU A 259 4.42 13.84 21.43
N ASN A 260 4.69 12.91 22.36
CA ASN A 260 5.37 13.22 23.63
C ASN A 260 6.80 13.75 23.41
N LYS A 261 7.55 13.15 22.47
CA LYS A 261 8.92 13.58 22.11
C LYS A 261 8.95 14.94 21.40
N LEU A 262 7.85 15.31 20.74
CA LEU A 262 7.64 16.65 20.19
C LEU A 262 7.29 17.68 21.29
N GLY A 263 6.99 17.26 22.53
CA GLY A 263 6.63 18.11 23.65
C GLY A 263 5.16 18.58 23.65
N TYR A 264 4.28 17.88 22.96
CA TYR A 264 2.85 18.22 22.90
C TYR A 264 2.00 17.22 23.69
N GLU A 265 0.93 17.72 24.30
CA GLU A 265 0.02 16.92 25.13
C GLU A 265 -1.11 16.27 24.32
N LYS A 266 -1.56 16.90 23.23
CA LYS A 266 -2.73 16.49 22.46
C LYS A 266 -2.44 16.44 20.97
N LEU A 267 -3.02 15.43 20.34
CA LEU A 267 -2.82 15.07 18.94
C LEU A 267 -3.73 15.88 18.01
N ARG A 268 -3.16 16.42 16.93
CA ARG A 268 -3.88 16.79 15.72
C ARG A 268 -3.56 15.75 14.67
N TYR A 269 -4.60 15.18 14.07
CA TYR A 269 -4.45 14.03 13.18
C TYR A 269 -5.44 14.07 12.03
N TRP A 270 -4.97 13.73 10.84
CA TRP A 270 -5.79 13.44 9.68
C TRP A 270 -5.47 12.05 9.15
N GLY A 271 -6.41 11.12 9.32
CA GLY A 271 -6.31 9.75 8.84
C GLY A 271 -7.23 9.49 7.68
N LEU A 272 -6.69 8.87 6.62
CA LEU A 272 -7.44 8.44 5.45
C LEU A 272 -7.52 6.92 5.42
N SER A 273 -8.67 6.35 5.02
CA SER A 273 -8.83 4.90 4.85
C SER A 273 -8.46 4.13 6.13
N TYR A 274 -7.51 3.17 6.09
CA TYR A 274 -7.01 2.51 7.30
C TYR A 274 -6.43 3.50 8.32
N GLY A 275 -5.96 4.67 7.91
CA GLY A 275 -5.58 5.73 8.84
C GLY A 275 -6.71 6.14 9.79
N THR A 276 -7.98 5.92 9.41
CA THR A 276 -9.14 6.12 10.28
C THR A 276 -9.21 5.10 11.42
N VAL A 277 -8.76 3.86 11.18
CA VAL A 277 -8.63 2.83 12.23
C VAL A 277 -7.54 3.23 13.23
N ILE A 278 -6.38 3.71 12.75
CA ILE A 278 -5.30 4.23 13.62
C ILE A 278 -5.84 5.37 14.49
N GLY A 279 -6.50 6.36 13.86
CA GLY A 279 -7.07 7.52 14.56
C GLY A 279 -8.16 7.13 15.57
N GLY A 280 -9.10 6.25 15.19
CA GLY A 280 -10.16 5.76 16.06
C GLY A 280 -9.62 4.94 17.23
N THR A 281 -8.63 4.07 17.00
CA THR A 281 -7.94 3.31 18.05
C THR A 281 -7.20 4.24 19.00
N PHE A 282 -6.48 5.24 18.47
CA PHE A 282 -5.83 6.27 19.31
C PHE A 282 -6.85 7.01 20.18
N ALA A 283 -7.97 7.46 19.59
CA ALA A 283 -9.01 8.18 20.30
C ALA A 283 -9.68 7.32 21.39
N ALA A 284 -9.84 6.02 21.14
CA ALA A 284 -10.38 5.08 22.12
C ALA A 284 -9.40 4.75 23.25
N MET A 285 -8.10 4.62 22.96
CA MET A 285 -7.07 4.31 23.96
C MET A 285 -6.66 5.56 24.77
N TYR A 286 -6.68 6.75 24.16
CA TYR A 286 -6.16 7.99 24.73
C TYR A 286 -7.13 9.18 24.52
N PRO A 287 -8.38 9.11 25.00
CA PRO A 287 -9.42 10.09 24.68
C PRO A 287 -9.09 11.50 25.16
N ASP A 288 -8.34 11.64 26.25
CA ASP A 288 -7.85 12.91 26.78
C ASP A 288 -6.74 13.56 25.92
N LYS A 289 -6.13 12.79 25.02
CA LYS A 289 -5.03 13.21 24.13
C LYS A 289 -5.47 13.68 22.75
N VAL A 290 -6.77 13.69 22.46
CA VAL A 290 -7.28 14.17 21.17
C VAL A 290 -7.49 15.68 21.22
N GLU A 291 -6.86 16.44 20.29
CA GLU A 291 -7.15 17.86 20.08
C GLU A 291 -7.97 18.11 18.83
N ARG A 292 -7.52 17.56 17.70
CA ARG A 292 -8.27 17.58 16.42
C ARG A 292 -8.03 16.26 15.73
N LEU A 293 -9.10 15.60 15.34
CA LEU A 293 -9.02 14.36 14.59
C LEU A 293 -10.01 14.41 13.44
N VAL A 294 -9.49 14.31 12.21
CA VAL A 294 -10.27 14.12 10.99
C VAL A 294 -10.14 12.67 10.56
N SER A 295 -11.29 12.02 10.39
CA SER A 295 -11.43 10.62 9.97
C SER A 295 -12.11 10.61 8.61
N ASP A 296 -11.37 10.32 7.54
CA ASP A 296 -11.76 10.54 6.15
C ASP A 296 -11.75 9.23 5.35
N GLY A 297 -12.90 8.82 4.80
CA GLY A 297 -13.06 7.50 4.21
C GLY A 297 -12.98 6.39 5.27
N ASN A 298 -14.05 6.25 6.03
CA ASN A 298 -14.03 5.56 7.31
C ASN A 298 -14.17 4.05 7.19
N VAL A 299 -13.18 3.31 7.68
CA VAL A 299 -13.30 1.87 7.92
C VAL A 299 -14.20 1.64 9.15
N ASN A 300 -15.13 0.70 9.07
CA ASN A 300 -15.94 0.30 10.22
C ASN A 300 -15.05 -0.37 11.29
N TYR A 301 -14.92 0.26 12.47
CA TYR A 301 -14.01 -0.22 13.52
C TYR A 301 -14.39 -1.60 14.04
N SER A 302 -15.68 -1.86 14.26
CA SER A 302 -16.13 -3.17 14.72
C SER A 302 -15.86 -4.26 13.70
N GLU A 303 -16.07 -3.98 12.41
CA GLU A 303 -15.79 -4.96 11.35
C GLU A 303 -14.30 -5.20 11.11
N TRP A 304 -13.48 -4.16 11.30
CA TRP A 304 -12.03 -4.30 11.25
C TRP A 304 -11.55 -5.33 12.26
N TYR A 305 -11.93 -5.16 13.53
CA TYR A 305 -11.44 -6.00 14.62
C TYR A 305 -12.15 -7.36 14.73
N ASN A 306 -13.39 -7.51 14.24
CA ASN A 306 -14.04 -8.83 14.19
C ASN A 306 -13.82 -9.58 12.87
N GLY A 307 -13.16 -8.94 11.89
CA GLY A 307 -12.74 -9.55 10.64
C GLY A 307 -13.88 -9.90 9.67
N THR A 308 -15.09 -9.34 9.83
CA THR A 308 -16.23 -9.69 8.96
C THR A 308 -16.17 -8.99 7.61
N GLY A 309 -15.95 -7.67 7.58
CA GLY A 309 -15.74 -6.88 6.36
C GLY A 309 -16.87 -6.91 5.32
N ILE A 310 -18.06 -7.37 5.71
CA ILE A 310 -19.16 -7.57 4.75
C ILE A 310 -19.83 -6.26 4.33
N HIS A 311 -19.71 -5.20 5.13
CA HIS A 311 -20.28 -3.90 4.83
C HIS A 311 -19.32 -3.00 4.05
N TYR A 312 -18.05 -3.38 3.87
CA TYR A 312 -17.08 -2.60 3.07
C TYR A 312 -17.55 -2.36 1.63
N ILE A 313 -18.38 -3.26 1.09
CA ILE A 313 -18.84 -3.22 -0.30
C ILE A 313 -20.24 -2.62 -0.50
N GLU A 314 -20.85 -2.02 0.53
CA GLU A 314 -22.26 -1.54 0.45
C GLU A 314 -22.46 -0.50 -0.65
N ASP A 315 -21.47 0.31 -0.93
CA ASP A 315 -21.55 1.38 -1.93
C ASP A 315 -20.79 1.05 -3.22
N THR A 316 -20.10 -0.10 -3.32
CA THR A 316 -19.27 -0.42 -4.50
C THR A 316 -20.09 -0.44 -5.78
N ASP A 317 -21.25 -1.12 -5.77
CA ASP A 317 -22.12 -1.17 -6.94
C ASP A 317 -22.74 0.20 -7.27
N LYS A 318 -22.95 1.08 -6.27
CA LYS A 318 -23.39 2.47 -6.51
C LYS A 318 -22.35 3.28 -7.30
N VAL A 319 -21.08 3.12 -6.95
CA VAL A 319 -19.99 3.79 -7.70
C VAL A 319 -19.88 3.21 -9.11
N MET A 320 -20.05 1.89 -9.27
CA MET A 320 -20.07 1.27 -10.60
C MET A 320 -21.24 1.77 -11.47
N LEU A 321 -22.44 1.86 -10.89
CA LEU A 321 -23.61 2.41 -11.58
C LEU A 321 -23.40 3.88 -11.96
N ALA A 322 -22.72 4.66 -11.09
CA ALA A 322 -22.37 6.04 -11.39
C ALA A 322 -21.45 6.16 -12.62
N PHE A 323 -20.54 5.19 -12.86
CA PHE A 323 -19.75 5.18 -14.09
C PHE A 323 -20.63 5.13 -15.34
N PHE A 324 -21.66 4.27 -15.37
CA PHE A 324 -22.57 4.16 -16.52
C PHE A 324 -23.42 5.43 -16.69
N ASP A 325 -23.95 5.96 -15.60
CA ASP A 325 -24.76 7.18 -15.62
C ASP A 325 -23.98 8.40 -16.08
N LEU A 326 -22.76 8.59 -15.54
CA LEU A 326 -21.91 9.72 -15.88
C LEU A 326 -21.36 9.61 -17.30
N CYS A 327 -21.01 8.41 -17.76
CA CYS A 327 -20.62 8.17 -19.16
C CYS A 327 -21.76 8.52 -20.12
N HIS A 328 -22.99 8.08 -19.83
CA HIS A 328 -24.17 8.42 -20.62
C HIS A 328 -24.41 9.94 -20.65
N LYS A 329 -24.40 10.61 -19.50
CA LYS A 329 -24.56 12.08 -19.39
C LYS A 329 -23.47 12.86 -20.13
N ALA A 330 -22.24 12.37 -20.10
CA ALA A 330 -21.11 12.98 -20.78
C ALA A 330 -21.23 12.95 -22.31
N GLY A 331 -21.97 12.00 -22.85
CA GLY A 331 -22.20 11.86 -24.27
C GLY A 331 -21.01 11.27 -25.05
N PRO A 332 -21.18 11.04 -26.37
CA PRO A 332 -20.19 10.33 -27.19
C PRO A 332 -18.88 11.11 -27.41
N GLN A 333 -18.87 12.42 -27.15
CA GLN A 333 -17.66 13.24 -27.29
C GLN A 333 -16.71 13.11 -26.11
N LYS A 334 -17.24 12.84 -24.90
CA LYS A 334 -16.47 12.77 -23.66
C LYS A 334 -16.32 11.36 -23.11
N CYS A 335 -17.25 10.43 -23.43
CA CYS A 335 -17.14 9.02 -23.05
C CYS A 335 -17.02 8.10 -24.27
N ALA A 336 -15.89 7.43 -24.42
CA ALA A 336 -15.63 6.49 -25.51
C ALA A 336 -16.54 5.23 -25.46
N LEU A 337 -17.00 4.86 -24.26
CA LEU A 337 -17.92 3.73 -24.06
C LEU A 337 -19.39 4.14 -24.11
N TYR A 338 -19.71 5.33 -24.57
CA TYR A 338 -21.07 5.87 -24.63
C TYR A 338 -22.04 4.94 -25.36
N ALA A 339 -23.26 4.84 -24.80
CA ALA A 339 -24.43 4.25 -25.46
C ALA A 339 -25.68 5.07 -25.13
N SER A 340 -26.81 4.75 -25.80
CA SER A 340 -28.06 5.51 -25.70
C SER A 340 -28.71 5.48 -24.31
N THR A 341 -28.31 4.55 -23.45
CA THR A 341 -28.78 4.45 -22.05
C THR A 341 -27.63 3.95 -21.15
N PRO A 342 -27.66 4.24 -19.83
CA PRO A 342 -26.70 3.66 -18.88
C PRO A 342 -26.68 2.13 -18.90
N ILE A 343 -27.85 1.50 -19.03
CA ILE A 343 -28.00 0.04 -19.13
C ILE A 343 -27.26 -0.50 -20.35
N ALA A 344 -27.38 0.15 -21.52
CA ALA A 344 -26.67 -0.26 -22.72
C ALA A 344 -25.13 -0.13 -22.58
N ILE A 345 -24.63 0.79 -21.76
CA ILE A 345 -23.20 0.89 -21.41
C ILE A 345 -22.78 -0.30 -20.53
N GLN A 346 -23.62 -0.64 -19.55
CA GLN A 346 -23.41 -1.84 -18.72
C GLN A 346 -23.38 -3.11 -19.60
N GLU A 347 -24.33 -3.26 -20.51
CA GLU A 347 -24.39 -4.41 -21.44
C GLU A 347 -23.13 -4.52 -22.31
N ARG A 348 -22.54 -3.40 -22.73
CA ARG A 348 -21.25 -3.38 -23.44
C ARG A 348 -20.13 -3.95 -22.56
N LEU A 349 -20.03 -3.52 -21.30
CA LEU A 349 -19.05 -4.05 -20.34
C LEU A 349 -19.25 -5.56 -20.11
N GLU A 350 -20.49 -6.01 -19.91
CA GLU A 350 -20.81 -7.44 -19.75
C GLU A 350 -20.46 -8.25 -21.01
N GLY A 351 -20.62 -7.65 -22.19
CA GLY A 351 -20.18 -8.21 -23.46
C GLY A 351 -18.67 -8.44 -23.52
N ILE A 352 -17.88 -7.44 -23.04
CA ILE A 352 -16.43 -7.56 -22.93
C ILE A 352 -16.06 -8.71 -21.98
N TYR A 353 -16.67 -8.77 -20.80
CA TYR A 353 -16.43 -9.84 -19.83
C TYR A 353 -16.75 -11.22 -20.41
N THR A 354 -17.91 -11.38 -21.04
CA THR A 354 -18.34 -12.64 -21.68
C THR A 354 -17.37 -13.08 -22.79
N LYS A 355 -16.87 -12.11 -23.57
CA LYS A 355 -15.89 -12.37 -24.63
C LYS A 355 -14.58 -12.86 -24.03
N LEU A 356 -14.05 -12.17 -23.02
CA LEU A 356 -12.77 -12.49 -22.41
C LEU A 356 -12.78 -13.78 -21.58
N GLN A 357 -13.92 -14.17 -21.01
CA GLN A 357 -14.06 -15.49 -20.37
C GLN A 357 -13.89 -16.65 -21.33
N LYS A 358 -14.27 -16.46 -22.60
CA LYS A 358 -14.16 -17.50 -23.64
C LYS A 358 -12.87 -17.39 -24.45
N TYR A 359 -12.47 -16.15 -24.73
CA TYR A 359 -11.37 -15.81 -25.62
C TYR A 359 -10.55 -14.68 -25.02
N PRO A 360 -9.61 -14.98 -24.08
CA PRO A 360 -8.68 -13.97 -23.56
C PRO A 360 -7.94 -13.29 -24.72
N LEU A 361 -7.78 -11.98 -24.61
CA LEU A 361 -7.17 -11.17 -25.65
C LEU A 361 -5.65 -11.30 -25.62
N GLN A 362 -5.08 -11.67 -26.78
CA GLN A 362 -3.64 -11.79 -26.95
C GLN A 362 -3.05 -10.46 -27.44
N VAL A 363 -2.10 -9.92 -26.71
CA VAL A 363 -1.34 -8.72 -27.09
C VAL A 363 0.11 -9.11 -27.29
N PHE A 364 0.64 -8.91 -28.47
CA PHE A 364 2.02 -9.23 -28.79
C PHE A 364 2.67 -8.17 -29.69
N PRO A 365 4.01 -8.01 -29.61
CA PRO A 365 4.73 -7.07 -30.43
C PRO A 365 4.59 -7.38 -31.93
N THR A 366 4.23 -6.36 -32.70
CA THR A 366 4.15 -6.38 -34.16
C THR A 366 4.95 -5.21 -34.71
N THR A 367 5.23 -5.21 -36.02
CA THR A 367 5.93 -4.04 -36.64
C THR A 367 5.23 -2.71 -36.40
N ASN A 368 3.91 -2.71 -36.13
CA ASN A 368 3.12 -1.50 -35.97
C ASN A 368 3.05 -1.00 -34.51
N ASN A 369 3.21 -1.88 -33.51
CA ASN A 369 3.02 -1.55 -32.10
C ASN A 369 4.26 -1.78 -31.21
N THR A 370 5.37 -2.30 -31.78
CA THR A 370 6.57 -2.65 -31.01
C THR A 370 7.12 -1.46 -30.22
N MET A 371 7.20 -0.26 -30.81
CA MET A 371 7.73 0.93 -30.12
C MET A 371 6.83 1.33 -28.95
N GLU A 372 5.51 1.26 -29.11
CA GLU A 372 4.56 1.58 -28.05
C GLU A 372 4.63 0.57 -26.89
N LEU A 373 4.65 -0.73 -27.18
CA LEU A 373 4.79 -1.78 -26.18
C LEU A 373 6.15 -1.70 -25.46
N GLN A 374 7.24 -1.44 -26.17
CA GLN A 374 8.56 -1.24 -25.56
C GLN A 374 8.59 -0.03 -24.62
N SER A 375 7.90 1.07 -24.97
CA SER A 375 7.79 2.23 -24.08
C SER A 375 7.06 1.92 -22.77
N LEU A 376 6.26 0.86 -22.74
CA LEU A 376 5.60 0.30 -21.57
C LEU A 376 6.43 -0.79 -20.86
N GLY A 377 7.65 -1.09 -21.34
CA GLY A 377 8.46 -2.19 -20.83
C GLY A 377 7.93 -3.59 -21.25
N ILE A 378 7.01 -3.66 -22.21
CA ILE A 378 6.44 -4.92 -22.69
C ILE A 378 7.25 -5.39 -23.90
N THR A 379 8.06 -6.42 -23.70
CA THR A 379 8.96 -6.99 -24.72
C THR A 379 8.54 -8.38 -25.20
N ARG A 380 7.52 -8.96 -24.58
CA ARG A 380 6.99 -10.31 -24.85
C ARG A 380 5.47 -10.27 -25.02
N PRO A 381 4.85 -11.36 -25.53
CA PRO A 381 3.41 -11.49 -25.56
C PRO A 381 2.77 -11.39 -24.19
N GLU A 382 1.66 -10.68 -24.12
CA GLU A 382 0.82 -10.56 -22.91
C GLU A 382 -0.57 -11.11 -23.19
N LEU A 383 -1.24 -11.59 -22.14
CA LEU A 383 -2.58 -12.13 -22.20
C LEU A 383 -3.49 -11.31 -21.26
N LEU A 384 -4.51 -10.67 -21.83
CA LEU A 384 -5.54 -9.99 -21.06
C LEU A 384 -6.71 -10.93 -20.83
N THR A 385 -6.94 -11.27 -19.57
CA THR A 385 -8.01 -12.17 -19.15
C THR A 385 -9.23 -11.38 -18.63
N TYR A 386 -10.35 -12.07 -18.50
CA TYR A 386 -11.52 -11.56 -17.78
C TYR A 386 -11.16 -11.00 -16.41
N SER A 387 -10.33 -11.72 -15.66
CA SER A 387 -9.94 -11.35 -14.30
C SER A 387 -9.12 -10.06 -14.27
N ASP A 388 -8.19 -9.87 -15.22
CA ASP A 388 -7.40 -8.64 -15.32
C ASP A 388 -8.29 -7.42 -15.55
N VAL A 389 -9.24 -7.56 -16.49
CA VAL A 389 -10.13 -6.45 -16.85
C VAL A 389 -11.10 -6.14 -15.70
N LYS A 390 -11.69 -7.15 -15.07
CA LYS A 390 -12.60 -6.93 -13.95
C LYS A 390 -11.92 -6.33 -12.74
N ASN A 391 -10.71 -6.76 -12.40
CA ASN A 391 -9.88 -6.14 -11.37
C ASN A 391 -9.67 -4.66 -11.65
N ALA A 392 -9.15 -4.30 -12.83
CA ALA A 392 -8.86 -2.91 -13.18
C ALA A 392 -10.12 -2.03 -13.18
N VAL A 393 -11.27 -2.56 -13.61
CA VAL A 393 -12.56 -1.85 -13.54
C VAL A 393 -12.93 -1.53 -12.10
N ILE A 394 -12.89 -2.51 -11.19
CA ILE A 394 -13.28 -2.30 -9.79
C ILE A 394 -12.28 -1.39 -9.06
N TYR A 395 -11.00 -1.52 -9.32
CA TYR A 395 -10.01 -0.59 -8.76
C TYR A 395 -10.15 0.85 -9.30
N SER A 396 -10.65 1.03 -10.53
CA SER A 396 -10.94 2.37 -11.05
C SER A 396 -12.04 3.11 -10.27
N LEU A 397 -12.83 2.40 -9.46
CA LEU A 397 -13.85 2.97 -8.59
C LEU A 397 -13.26 3.75 -7.40
N TYR A 398 -11.99 3.53 -7.06
CA TYR A 398 -11.31 4.31 -6.01
C TYR A 398 -11.17 5.78 -6.40
N GLN A 399 -10.89 6.06 -7.68
CA GLN A 399 -10.59 7.40 -8.19
C GLN A 399 -11.41 7.73 -9.45
N PRO A 400 -12.74 7.88 -9.35
CA PRO A 400 -13.61 8.10 -10.50
C PRO A 400 -13.22 9.30 -11.35
N LEU A 401 -12.83 10.42 -10.72
CA LEU A 401 -12.46 11.64 -11.43
C LEU A 401 -11.21 11.43 -12.29
N ALA A 402 -10.19 10.74 -11.76
CA ALA A 402 -8.95 10.47 -12.47
C ALA A 402 -9.10 9.36 -13.53
N LEU A 403 -9.89 8.31 -13.25
CA LEU A 403 -9.80 7.06 -13.98
C LEU A 403 -10.97 6.76 -14.92
N PHE A 404 -12.19 7.28 -14.69
CA PHE A 404 -13.36 6.90 -15.49
C PHE A 404 -13.21 7.20 -16.98
N SER A 405 -12.60 8.34 -17.34
CA SER A 405 -12.36 8.67 -18.76
C SER A 405 -11.34 7.73 -19.41
N HIS A 406 -10.31 7.33 -18.66
CA HIS A 406 -9.30 6.37 -19.12
C HIS A 406 -9.88 4.96 -19.22
N LEU A 407 -10.67 4.55 -18.24
CA LEU A 407 -11.38 3.28 -18.24
C LEU A 407 -12.31 3.16 -19.46
N ALA A 408 -13.12 4.18 -19.72
CA ALA A 408 -14.05 4.17 -20.87
C ALA A 408 -13.30 4.01 -22.20
N LYS A 409 -12.14 4.68 -22.36
CA LYS A 409 -11.29 4.53 -23.56
C LYS A 409 -10.69 3.12 -23.68
N ALA A 410 -10.19 2.60 -22.57
CA ALA A 410 -9.60 1.26 -22.51
C ALA A 410 -10.64 0.17 -22.84
N LEU A 411 -11.85 0.26 -22.26
CA LEU A 411 -12.94 -0.69 -22.52
C LEU A 411 -13.43 -0.62 -23.96
N ALA A 412 -13.57 0.58 -24.54
CA ALA A 412 -13.95 0.73 -25.94
C ALA A 412 -12.91 0.14 -26.92
N ALA A 413 -11.62 0.24 -26.58
CA ALA A 413 -10.54 -0.38 -27.34
C ALA A 413 -10.58 -1.91 -27.25
N LEU A 414 -10.87 -2.48 -26.06
CA LEU A 414 -11.03 -3.94 -25.88
C LEU A 414 -12.19 -4.53 -26.70
N GLU A 415 -13.28 -3.79 -26.89
CA GLU A 415 -14.36 -4.23 -27.80
C GLU A 415 -13.87 -4.38 -29.24
N ALA A 416 -12.92 -3.54 -29.66
CA ALA A 416 -12.29 -3.56 -30.98
C ALA A 416 -11.06 -4.49 -31.06
N ASP A 417 -10.84 -5.36 -30.08
CA ASP A 417 -9.68 -6.27 -29.98
C ASP A 417 -8.33 -5.53 -29.83
N ASP A 418 -8.32 -4.28 -29.41
CA ASP A 418 -7.11 -3.52 -29.07
C ASP A 418 -6.88 -3.52 -27.54
N GLY A 419 -5.88 -4.28 -27.08
CA GLY A 419 -5.55 -4.40 -25.66
C GLY A 419 -4.54 -3.36 -25.16
N ILE A 420 -3.89 -2.59 -26.05
CA ILE A 420 -2.80 -1.68 -25.66
C ILE A 420 -3.27 -0.55 -24.74
N PRO A 421 -4.38 0.16 -25.00
CA PRO A 421 -4.87 1.20 -24.08
C PRO A 421 -5.23 0.66 -22.71
N PHE A 422 -5.73 -0.58 -22.63
CA PHE A 422 -6.00 -1.23 -21.35
C PHE A 422 -4.73 -1.56 -20.58
N LEU A 423 -3.73 -2.17 -21.23
CA LEU A 423 -2.42 -2.45 -20.62
C LEU A 423 -1.80 -1.17 -20.07
N LYS A 424 -1.83 -0.09 -20.82
CA LYS A 424 -1.33 1.22 -20.39
C LYS A 424 -1.98 1.70 -19.09
N MET A 425 -3.30 1.61 -19.02
CA MET A 425 -4.06 1.99 -17.82
C MET A 425 -3.76 1.07 -16.65
N ALA A 426 -3.80 -0.25 -16.84
CA ALA A 426 -3.60 -1.24 -15.79
C ALA A 426 -2.16 -1.21 -15.22
N MET A 427 -1.17 -0.91 -16.05
CA MET A 427 0.22 -0.70 -15.62
C MET A 427 0.38 0.60 -14.82
N ALA A 428 -0.27 1.69 -15.24
CA ALA A 428 -0.25 2.94 -14.49
C ALA A 428 -0.93 2.80 -13.12
N GLN A 429 -1.89 1.90 -12.98
CA GLN A 429 -2.52 1.53 -11.71
C GLN A 429 -1.74 0.50 -10.89
N GLY A 430 -0.62 -0.03 -11.40
CA GLY A 430 0.17 -1.07 -10.73
C GLY A 430 -0.44 -2.49 -10.78
N HIS A 431 -1.52 -2.71 -11.54
CA HIS A 431 -2.19 -4.02 -11.64
C HIS A 431 -1.50 -5.00 -12.56
N ILE A 432 -0.78 -4.49 -13.56
CA ILE A 432 0.05 -5.27 -14.46
C ILE A 432 1.47 -4.73 -14.34
N GLN A 433 2.40 -5.60 -13.98
CA GLN A 433 3.82 -5.25 -13.90
C GLN A 433 4.47 -5.35 -15.28
N PRO A 434 5.44 -4.47 -15.61
CA PRO A 434 6.23 -4.61 -16.83
C PRO A 434 6.86 -5.99 -16.94
N SER A 435 7.07 -6.45 -18.17
CA SER A 435 7.74 -7.72 -18.43
C SER A 435 9.10 -7.78 -17.74
N PHE A 436 9.35 -8.89 -17.08
CA PHE A 436 10.61 -9.15 -16.40
C PHE A 436 11.76 -9.21 -17.43
N THR A 437 12.71 -8.30 -17.37
CA THR A 437 13.97 -8.42 -18.11
C THR A 437 15.03 -8.97 -17.17
N CYS A 438 15.40 -10.23 -17.32
CA CYS A 438 16.62 -10.77 -16.74
C CYS A 438 17.82 -10.28 -17.56
N SER A 439 18.22 -9.02 -17.48
CA SER A 439 19.50 -8.59 -18.00
C SER A 439 20.55 -8.83 -16.92
N CYS A 440 21.27 -9.95 -17.03
CA CYS A 440 22.40 -10.27 -16.15
C CYS A 440 23.67 -9.49 -16.51
N ASP A 441 23.59 -8.49 -17.36
CA ASP A 441 24.74 -7.66 -17.78
C ASP A 441 24.98 -6.46 -16.85
N SER A 442 24.18 -6.28 -15.81
CA SER A 442 24.37 -5.23 -14.80
C SER A 442 24.94 -5.83 -13.51
N PRO A 443 25.96 -5.18 -12.89
CA PRO A 443 26.44 -5.54 -11.55
C PRO A 443 25.33 -5.57 -10.49
N ASP A 444 24.20 -4.92 -10.76
CA ASP A 444 23.05 -4.84 -9.87
C ASP A 444 22.20 -6.14 -9.85
N CYS A 445 22.42 -7.07 -10.77
CA CYS A 445 21.75 -8.38 -10.76
C CYS A 445 22.09 -9.24 -9.54
N GLU A 446 23.27 -9.04 -8.94
CA GLU A 446 23.69 -9.74 -7.73
C GLU A 446 23.26 -9.04 -6.43
N GLN A 447 22.82 -7.78 -6.51
CA GLN A 447 22.50 -6.94 -5.35
C GLN A 447 21.01 -6.87 -4.97
N GLU A 448 20.10 -7.51 -5.69
CA GLU A 448 18.68 -7.57 -5.30
C GLU A 448 18.38 -8.59 -4.18
N SER A 449 19.32 -8.85 -3.28
CA SER A 449 19.06 -9.59 -2.05
C SER A 449 18.65 -8.60 -0.95
N GLY A 450 17.37 -8.62 -0.62
CA GLY A 450 16.82 -7.78 0.44
C GLY A 450 15.96 -6.61 -0.08
N TRP A 451 15.32 -5.94 0.85
CA TRP A 451 14.46 -4.80 0.56
C TRP A 451 15.19 -3.49 0.81
N PRO A 452 15.14 -2.54 -0.12
CA PRO A 452 15.76 -1.24 0.10
C PRO A 452 15.04 -0.47 1.22
N LEU A 453 15.78 0.20 2.09
CA LEU A 453 15.22 1.06 3.12
C LEU A 453 14.75 2.38 2.48
N LYS A 454 13.54 2.40 1.99
CA LYS A 454 12.90 3.55 1.33
C LYS A 454 11.54 3.83 1.95
N ALA A 455 11.16 5.10 1.99
CA ALA A 455 9.84 5.55 2.44
C ALA A 455 8.79 5.33 1.33
N ILE A 456 8.55 4.07 1.00
CA ILE A 456 7.54 3.62 0.03
C ILE A 456 6.53 2.73 0.73
N GLY A 457 5.34 2.61 0.14
CA GLY A 457 4.31 1.71 0.64
C GLY A 457 4.74 0.25 0.62
N ASN A 458 4.13 -0.54 1.50
CA ASN A 458 4.34 -1.98 1.59
C ASN A 458 3.01 -2.72 1.43
N GLY A 459 2.81 -3.38 0.28
CA GLY A 459 1.59 -4.13 -0.04
C GLY A 459 1.31 -5.29 0.91
N ASP A 460 2.34 -5.96 1.42
CA ASP A 460 2.23 -7.08 2.37
C ASP A 460 1.55 -6.67 3.68
N ALA A 461 1.62 -5.38 4.04
CA ALA A 461 1.05 -4.85 5.27
C ALA A 461 -0.46 -5.06 5.36
N ALA A 462 -1.17 -5.04 4.24
CA ALA A 462 -2.60 -5.34 4.21
C ALA A 462 -2.90 -6.73 4.80
N THR A 463 -2.03 -7.71 4.55
CA THR A 463 -2.16 -9.06 5.09
C THR A 463 -1.77 -9.11 6.57
N TYR A 464 -0.52 -8.79 6.94
CA TYR A 464 -0.07 -9.05 8.31
C TYR A 464 -0.71 -8.13 9.36
N VAL A 465 -1.09 -6.89 9.02
CA VAL A 465 -1.81 -6.01 9.95
C VAL A 465 -3.25 -6.48 10.10
N LYS A 466 -4.02 -6.54 9.00
CA LYS A 466 -5.44 -6.88 9.05
C LYS A 466 -5.68 -8.31 9.57
N CYS A 467 -4.92 -9.30 9.11
CA CYS A 467 -5.11 -10.69 9.50
C CYS A 467 -4.53 -10.99 10.90
N GLY A 468 -3.55 -10.22 11.34
CA GLY A 468 -3.00 -10.28 12.70
C GLY A 468 -3.94 -9.73 13.76
N GLU A 469 -4.78 -8.76 13.38
CA GLU A 469 -5.79 -8.16 14.24
C GLU A 469 -7.10 -8.93 14.18
N GLY A 470 -7.91 -9.02 14.88
CA GLY A 470 -9.15 -9.76 14.85
C GLY A 470 -9.16 -10.84 15.91
N ASP A 471 -10.32 -11.41 16.05
CA ASP A 471 -10.59 -12.43 17.04
C ASP A 471 -9.73 -13.68 16.81
N ALA A 472 -9.25 -14.28 17.87
CA ALA A 472 -8.38 -15.45 17.87
C ALA A 472 -9.03 -16.75 17.39
N ASP A 473 -10.29 -16.71 16.94
CA ASP A 473 -10.97 -17.89 16.40
C ASP A 473 -10.34 -18.28 15.05
N VAL A 474 -9.49 -19.31 15.09
CA VAL A 474 -8.68 -19.79 13.96
C VAL A 474 -9.56 -20.29 12.80
N ASP A 475 -10.80 -20.70 13.10
CA ASP A 475 -11.72 -21.27 12.09
C ASP A 475 -12.51 -20.21 11.29
N LYS A 476 -12.36 -18.93 11.62
CA LYS A 476 -13.05 -17.83 10.91
C LYS A 476 -12.72 -17.76 9.42
N ASP A 477 -11.55 -18.20 9.04
CA ASP A 477 -11.05 -18.12 7.67
C ASP A 477 -10.85 -19.50 7.04
N SER A 478 -11.61 -20.53 7.52
CA SER A 478 -11.66 -21.84 6.88
C SER A 478 -12.30 -21.76 5.48
N LEU A 479 -12.02 -22.77 4.66
CA LEU A 479 -12.58 -22.82 3.30
C LEU A 479 -14.11 -22.74 3.29
N GLU A 480 -14.78 -23.40 4.22
CA GLU A 480 -16.24 -23.38 4.36
C GLU A 480 -16.77 -21.99 4.73
N VAL A 481 -16.04 -21.25 5.54
CA VAL A 481 -16.37 -19.85 5.86
C VAL A 481 -16.17 -18.96 4.64
N MET A 482 -15.08 -19.14 3.89
CA MET A 482 -14.82 -18.40 2.65
C MET A 482 -15.87 -18.66 1.57
N ILE A 483 -16.34 -19.89 1.43
CA ILE A 483 -17.43 -20.21 0.49
C ILE A 483 -18.72 -19.45 0.86
N ARG A 484 -19.13 -19.48 2.14
CA ARG A 484 -20.33 -18.74 2.59
C ARG A 484 -20.15 -17.22 2.45
N TYR A 485 -18.96 -16.71 2.72
CA TYR A 485 -18.66 -15.30 2.59
C TYR A 485 -18.75 -14.84 1.13
N GLU A 486 -18.22 -15.61 0.19
CA GLU A 486 -18.31 -15.32 -1.25
C GLU A 486 -19.78 -15.31 -1.71
N GLU A 487 -20.58 -16.29 -1.30
CA GLU A 487 -22.01 -16.34 -1.60
C GLU A 487 -22.77 -15.11 -1.04
N GLU A 488 -22.40 -14.63 0.13
CA GLU A 488 -22.99 -13.44 0.73
C GLU A 488 -22.57 -12.17 0.00
N LEU A 489 -21.29 -12.01 -0.34
CA LEU A 489 -20.79 -10.89 -1.15
C LEU A 489 -21.53 -10.83 -2.49
N ARG A 490 -21.66 -11.95 -3.17
CA ARG A 490 -22.34 -12.03 -4.49
C ARG A 490 -23.80 -11.60 -4.40
N ARG A 491 -24.49 -11.88 -3.30
CA ARG A 491 -25.86 -11.39 -3.07
C ARG A 491 -25.93 -9.90 -2.79
N LYS A 492 -24.91 -9.32 -2.13
CA LYS A 492 -24.87 -7.89 -1.78
C LYS A 492 -24.39 -7.01 -2.94
N SER A 493 -23.39 -7.44 -3.67
CA SER A 493 -22.74 -6.68 -4.73
C SER A 493 -22.43 -7.59 -5.93
N PRO A 494 -23.42 -7.87 -6.80
CA PRO A 494 -23.23 -8.74 -7.96
C PRO A 494 -22.13 -8.29 -8.92
N LEU A 495 -21.88 -6.98 -9.02
CA LEU A 495 -20.92 -6.42 -9.95
C LEU A 495 -19.46 -6.56 -9.47
N SER A 496 -19.23 -6.50 -8.16
CA SER A 496 -17.87 -6.38 -7.61
C SER A 496 -17.45 -7.51 -6.66
N ALA A 497 -18.37 -8.39 -6.27
CA ALA A 497 -18.12 -9.42 -5.25
C ALA A 497 -16.86 -10.25 -5.48
N SER A 498 -16.61 -10.69 -6.71
CA SER A 498 -15.47 -11.56 -7.03
C SER A 498 -14.10 -10.88 -6.85
N VAL A 499 -14.02 -9.56 -7.04
CA VAL A 499 -12.81 -8.78 -6.76
C VAL A 499 -12.68 -8.50 -5.26
N MET A 500 -13.78 -8.06 -4.65
CA MET A 500 -13.80 -7.68 -3.23
C MET A 500 -13.63 -8.87 -2.28
N PHE A 501 -13.93 -10.08 -2.74
CA PHE A 501 -13.66 -11.34 -2.04
C PHE A 501 -12.18 -11.47 -1.63
N ASN A 502 -11.26 -10.99 -2.49
CA ASN A 502 -9.82 -11.06 -2.24
C ASN A 502 -9.38 -10.32 -0.96
N ILE A 503 -10.15 -9.31 -0.52
CA ILE A 503 -9.83 -8.54 0.70
C ILE A 503 -9.81 -9.47 1.93
N ARG A 504 -10.77 -10.39 2.03
CA ARG A 504 -10.80 -11.35 3.14
C ARG A 504 -9.99 -12.60 2.85
N LEU A 505 -9.99 -13.04 1.60
CA LEU A 505 -9.21 -14.19 1.18
C LEU A 505 -7.73 -14.06 1.56
N SER A 506 -7.16 -12.85 1.54
CA SER A 506 -5.76 -12.59 1.94
C SER A 506 -5.42 -13.07 3.36
N CYS A 507 -6.42 -13.34 4.20
CA CYS A 507 -6.22 -13.91 5.53
C CYS A 507 -6.30 -15.43 5.59
N ALA A 508 -6.61 -16.11 4.47
CA ALA A 508 -6.71 -17.56 4.45
C ALA A 508 -5.38 -18.21 4.87
N GLY A 509 -5.44 -19.06 5.88
CA GLY A 509 -4.27 -19.76 6.41
C GLY A 509 -3.41 -18.97 7.41
N TRP A 510 -3.66 -17.68 7.61
CA TRP A 510 -2.95 -16.85 8.59
C TRP A 510 -3.26 -17.25 10.02
N LYS A 511 -2.23 -17.43 10.86
CA LYS A 511 -2.36 -17.90 12.27
C LYS A 511 -1.75 -16.95 13.28
N SER A 512 -0.77 -16.15 12.88
CA SER A 512 -0.14 -15.19 13.79
C SER A 512 -1.15 -14.17 14.30
N ARG A 513 -1.08 -13.82 15.57
CA ARG A 513 -1.96 -12.82 16.20
C ARG A 513 -1.14 -11.75 16.87
N THR A 514 -1.59 -10.53 16.72
CA THR A 514 -1.00 -9.36 17.38
C THR A 514 -1.03 -9.52 18.88
N LYS A 515 0.11 -9.35 19.56
CA LYS A 515 0.20 -9.48 21.03
C LYS A 515 -0.66 -8.43 21.73
N TRP A 516 -0.68 -7.19 21.21
CA TRP A 516 -1.53 -6.11 21.69
C TRP A 516 -2.71 -5.92 20.73
N ASN A 517 -3.72 -6.73 20.89
CA ASN A 517 -4.94 -6.67 20.10
C ASN A 517 -5.98 -5.81 20.84
N PHE A 518 -6.22 -4.58 20.34
CA PHE A 518 -7.24 -3.70 20.90
C PHE A 518 -8.56 -3.92 20.16
N VAL A 519 -9.55 -4.44 20.83
CA VAL A 519 -10.87 -4.72 20.25
C VAL A 519 -11.97 -3.78 20.75
N GLY A 520 -11.59 -2.71 21.45
CA GLY A 520 -12.51 -1.76 22.08
C GLY A 520 -12.45 -1.81 23.62
N PRO A 521 -13.38 -1.14 24.32
CA PRO A 521 -14.50 -0.38 23.75
C PRO A 521 -14.06 0.90 23.04
N PHE A 522 -14.77 1.24 21.95
CA PHE A 522 -14.55 2.51 21.24
C PHE A 522 -15.34 3.67 21.84
N GLU A 523 -16.39 3.41 22.61
CA GLU A 523 -17.23 4.42 23.26
C GLU A 523 -16.40 5.25 24.27
N GLN A 524 -15.98 6.45 23.84
CA GLN A 524 -15.13 7.34 24.63
C GLN A 524 -15.52 8.82 24.44
N ASN A 525 -15.44 9.57 25.52
CA ASN A 525 -15.52 11.03 25.48
C ASN A 525 -14.13 11.60 25.20
N THR A 526 -13.85 11.92 23.96
CA THR A 526 -12.59 12.59 23.58
C THR A 526 -12.57 14.03 24.10
N SER A 527 -11.37 14.56 24.42
CA SER A 527 -11.23 15.93 24.93
C SER A 527 -11.69 17.00 23.93
N HIS A 528 -11.75 16.66 22.65
CA HIS A 528 -12.38 17.44 21.59
C HIS A 528 -13.09 16.49 20.63
N PRO A 529 -14.27 16.88 20.12
CA PRO A 529 -15.07 16.01 19.23
C PRO A 529 -14.39 15.82 17.88
N ILE A 530 -14.67 14.69 17.23
CA ILE A 530 -14.06 14.23 15.98
C ILE A 530 -14.86 14.70 14.78
N LEU A 531 -14.18 15.04 13.67
CA LEU A 531 -14.80 15.27 12.38
C LEU A 531 -14.67 13.99 11.52
N PHE A 532 -15.80 13.36 11.24
CA PHE A 532 -15.90 12.26 10.30
C PHE A 532 -16.29 12.80 8.91
N ILE A 533 -15.60 12.37 7.86
CA ILE A 533 -15.89 12.71 6.47
C ILE A 533 -16.17 11.41 5.72
N GLY A 534 -17.26 11.36 4.96
CA GLY A 534 -17.60 10.23 4.11
C GLY A 534 -18.23 10.66 2.80
N ASN A 535 -17.90 9.98 1.71
CA ASN A 535 -18.55 10.18 0.42
C ASN A 535 -19.92 9.51 0.38
N SER A 536 -20.87 10.07 -0.36
CA SER A 536 -22.20 9.48 -0.57
C SER A 536 -22.14 8.06 -1.12
N ALA A 537 -21.11 7.74 -1.88
CA ALA A 537 -20.80 6.38 -2.32
C ALA A 537 -19.27 6.19 -2.38
N ASP A 538 -18.72 5.52 -1.40
CA ASP A 538 -17.32 5.09 -1.33
C ASP A 538 -17.27 3.57 -1.55
N ASN A 539 -16.49 3.12 -2.51
CA ASN A 539 -16.46 1.72 -2.94
C ASN A 539 -15.87 0.74 -1.91
N ILE A 540 -15.21 1.24 -0.85
CA ILE A 540 -14.54 0.39 0.16
C ILE A 540 -14.78 0.85 1.60
N THR A 541 -15.01 2.15 1.82
CA THR A 541 -15.27 2.73 3.14
C THR A 541 -16.59 3.51 3.11
N PRO A 542 -17.73 2.82 3.03
CA PRO A 542 -19.03 3.43 2.78
C PRO A 542 -19.42 4.43 3.86
N LEU A 543 -20.24 5.43 3.48
CA LEU A 543 -20.76 6.47 4.37
C LEU A 543 -21.37 5.90 5.67
N GLY A 544 -22.01 4.74 5.58
CA GLY A 544 -22.56 4.03 6.73
C GLY A 544 -21.53 3.77 7.84
N SER A 545 -20.27 3.52 7.47
CA SER A 545 -19.19 3.31 8.43
C SER A 545 -18.83 4.59 9.18
N ALA A 546 -18.80 5.76 8.50
CA ALA A 546 -18.57 7.06 9.15
C ALA A 546 -19.68 7.37 10.17
N ILE A 547 -20.95 7.17 9.78
CA ILE A 547 -22.11 7.35 10.65
C ILE A 547 -22.03 6.40 11.85
N TYR A 548 -21.77 5.12 11.62
CA TYR A 548 -21.64 4.11 12.68
C TYR A 548 -20.53 4.46 13.67
N ASN A 549 -19.33 4.77 13.18
CA ASN A 549 -18.17 5.10 14.02
C ASN A 549 -18.39 6.38 14.83
N SER A 550 -19.10 7.38 14.29
CA SER A 550 -19.37 8.66 14.96
C SER A 550 -20.17 8.50 16.26
N HIS A 551 -20.98 7.45 16.37
CA HIS A 551 -21.75 7.16 17.59
C HIS A 551 -20.88 6.78 18.78
N PHE A 552 -19.67 6.29 18.55
CA PHE A 552 -18.73 5.96 19.63
C PHE A 552 -18.10 7.18 20.29
N PHE A 553 -18.15 8.35 19.64
CA PHE A 553 -17.47 9.56 20.11
C PHE A 553 -18.47 10.72 20.23
N PRO A 554 -19.08 10.91 21.41
CA PRO A 554 -20.11 11.93 21.62
C PRO A 554 -19.63 13.35 21.23
N GLY A 555 -20.53 14.11 20.60
CA GLY A 555 -20.26 15.47 20.12
C GLY A 555 -19.58 15.53 18.75
N SER A 556 -19.19 14.41 18.17
CA SER A 556 -18.63 14.34 16.82
C SER A 556 -19.65 14.70 15.75
N SER A 557 -19.15 15.11 14.58
CA SER A 557 -19.97 15.46 13.42
C SER A 557 -19.58 14.63 12.20
N VAL A 558 -20.58 14.26 11.40
CA VAL A 558 -20.38 13.63 10.10
C VAL A 558 -20.64 14.67 9.00
N LEU A 559 -19.64 14.92 8.17
CA LEU A 559 -19.75 15.69 6.94
C LEU A 559 -19.87 14.71 5.77
N VAL A 560 -20.88 14.90 4.94
CA VAL A 560 -21.12 14.10 3.75
C VAL A 560 -20.61 14.86 2.53
N GLN A 561 -19.67 14.29 1.79
CA GLN A 561 -19.31 14.79 0.48
C GLN A 561 -20.15 14.04 -0.56
N ASN A 562 -20.98 14.77 -1.31
CA ASN A 562 -21.93 14.18 -2.28
C ASN A 562 -21.20 13.72 -3.55
N SER A 563 -20.25 12.81 -3.39
CA SER A 563 -19.37 12.33 -4.46
C SER A 563 -19.21 10.82 -4.45
N TYR A 564 -18.47 10.34 -5.45
CA TYR A 564 -18.16 8.93 -5.67
C TYR A 564 -16.67 8.65 -5.46
N GLY A 565 -16.35 7.42 -5.04
CA GLY A 565 -14.99 6.94 -4.89
C GLY A 565 -14.45 7.05 -3.48
N HIS A 566 -13.19 6.65 -3.31
CA HIS A 566 -12.59 6.43 -1.99
C HIS A 566 -12.07 7.73 -1.38
N THR A 567 -12.46 8.03 -0.15
CA THR A 567 -12.14 9.24 0.63
C THR A 567 -12.56 10.57 -0.02
N SER A 568 -12.46 11.68 0.70
CA SER A 568 -12.80 13.01 0.16
C SER A 568 -11.87 13.47 -0.97
N ALA A 569 -10.72 12.81 -1.16
CA ALA A 569 -9.75 13.13 -2.19
C ALA A 569 -10.13 12.62 -3.60
N SER A 570 -11.00 11.61 -3.72
CA SER A 570 -11.34 10.97 -5.01
C SER A 570 -12.08 11.86 -6.00
N CYS A 571 -13.01 12.68 -5.50
CA CYS A 571 -13.73 13.71 -6.25
C CYS A 571 -13.86 14.95 -5.35
N PRO A 572 -12.83 15.78 -5.24
CA PRO A 572 -12.70 16.74 -4.17
C PRO A 572 -13.71 17.89 -4.21
N SER A 573 -13.94 18.47 -3.01
CA SER A 573 -14.87 19.56 -2.76
C SER A 573 -14.19 20.69 -1.99
N LYS A 574 -14.26 21.91 -2.51
CA LYS A 574 -13.83 23.13 -1.82
C LYS A 574 -14.63 23.34 -0.52
N CYS A 575 -15.92 22.96 -0.53
CA CYS A 575 -16.77 23.00 0.67
C CYS A 575 -16.23 22.06 1.77
N THR A 576 -15.90 20.81 1.46
CA THR A 576 -15.30 19.85 2.39
C THR A 576 -13.96 20.38 2.91
N ALA A 577 -13.11 20.92 2.03
CA ALA A 577 -11.81 21.48 2.39
C ALA A 577 -11.94 22.68 3.34
N LYS A 578 -12.88 23.59 3.09
CA LYS A 578 -13.14 24.76 3.96
C LYS A 578 -13.62 24.33 5.36
N HIS A 579 -14.47 23.30 5.48
CA HIS A 579 -14.89 22.74 6.77
C HIS A 579 -13.73 22.06 7.51
N ARG A 580 -12.90 21.28 6.80
CA ARG A 580 -11.69 20.66 7.37
C ARG A 580 -10.70 21.72 7.87
N PHE A 581 -10.44 22.76 7.07
CA PHE A 581 -9.60 23.89 7.45
C PHE A 581 -10.14 24.58 8.72
N ALA A 582 -11.42 24.95 8.75
CA ALA A 582 -12.04 25.58 9.90
C ALA A 582 -11.93 24.72 11.16
N TYR A 583 -12.11 23.40 11.04
CA TYR A 583 -11.96 22.48 12.16
C TYR A 583 -10.53 22.43 12.70
N PHE A 584 -9.51 22.34 11.86
CA PHE A 584 -8.11 22.35 12.31
C PHE A 584 -7.71 23.70 12.89
N GLN A 585 -8.16 24.80 12.32
CA GLN A 585 -7.80 26.15 12.77
C GLN A 585 -8.52 26.59 14.04
N THR A 586 -9.81 26.26 14.19
CA THR A 586 -10.66 26.83 15.26
C THR A 586 -11.38 25.77 16.10
N GLY A 587 -11.43 24.51 15.63
CA GLY A 587 -12.23 23.45 16.26
C GLY A 587 -13.73 23.50 15.92
N ILE A 588 -14.14 24.40 15.02
CA ILE A 588 -15.55 24.50 14.62
C ILE A 588 -15.90 23.31 13.73
N LEU A 589 -16.86 22.52 14.18
CA LEU A 589 -17.42 21.42 13.40
C LEU A 589 -18.55 21.93 12.49
N PRO A 590 -18.73 21.34 11.28
CA PRO A 590 -19.97 21.51 10.53
C PRO A 590 -21.13 20.91 11.32
N SER A 591 -22.35 21.35 11.05
CA SER A 591 -23.57 20.68 11.56
C SER A 591 -23.56 19.22 11.13
N ASN A 592 -24.00 18.32 12.00
CA ASN A 592 -24.06 16.90 11.67
C ASN A 592 -24.94 16.67 10.43
N GLY A 593 -24.45 15.92 9.44
CA GLY A 593 -25.11 15.69 8.17
C GLY A 593 -24.99 16.85 7.17
N THR A 594 -24.11 17.83 7.39
CA THR A 594 -23.76 18.83 6.34
C THR A 594 -23.34 18.12 5.07
N VAL A 595 -23.95 18.51 3.94
CA VAL A 595 -23.65 17.97 2.60
C VAL A 595 -22.82 18.98 1.81
N CYS A 596 -21.70 18.54 1.28
CA CYS A 596 -20.83 19.32 0.37
C CYS A 596 -20.85 18.69 -1.02
N GLU A 597 -21.15 19.49 -2.05
CA GLU A 597 -21.06 19.03 -3.44
C GLU A 597 -19.61 18.99 -3.92
N PRO A 598 -19.24 18.07 -4.83
CA PRO A 598 -17.92 18.05 -5.46
C PRO A 598 -17.79 19.21 -6.45
N ASP A 599 -16.56 19.78 -6.53
CA ASP A 599 -16.26 20.82 -7.53
C ASP A 599 -15.87 20.24 -8.90
N PHE A 600 -15.50 18.95 -8.92
CA PHE A 600 -15.08 18.26 -10.14
C PHE A 600 -15.91 16.98 -10.33
N VAL A 601 -16.30 16.74 -11.59
CA VAL A 601 -17.12 15.58 -11.96
C VAL A 601 -16.39 14.75 -13.03
N PRO A 602 -16.40 13.42 -12.95
CA PRO A 602 -15.83 12.57 -13.99
C PRO A 602 -16.33 12.93 -15.39
N PHE A 603 -15.47 12.73 -16.40
CA PHE A 603 -15.71 13.08 -17.80
C PHE A 603 -15.80 14.59 -18.09
N GLY A 604 -15.53 15.49 -17.14
CA GLY A 604 -15.61 16.95 -17.35
C GLY A 604 -16.99 17.39 -17.82
N ILE A 605 -18.04 16.95 -17.14
CA ILE A 605 -19.43 17.33 -17.45
C ILE A 605 -19.60 18.79 -17.07
N GLU A 606 -19.97 19.65 -18.05
CA GLU A 606 -20.17 21.08 -17.85
C GLU A 606 -21.40 21.39 -16.97
N GLY A 607 -21.26 22.37 -16.11
CA GLY A 607 -22.35 22.88 -15.23
C GLY A 607 -22.08 22.69 -13.74
N MET A 608 -21.01 21.99 -13.36
CA MET A 608 -20.55 21.83 -11.98
C MET A 608 -19.13 22.40 -11.75
N ASP A 609 -18.43 22.83 -12.79
CA ASP A 609 -17.14 23.52 -12.63
C ASP A 609 -17.40 24.91 -12.07
N SER A 610 -17.12 25.12 -10.79
CA SER A 610 -17.15 26.45 -10.19
C SER A 610 -16.05 27.30 -10.83
N GLN A 611 -16.41 28.44 -11.44
CA GLN A 611 -15.43 29.45 -11.83
C GLN A 611 -14.73 29.92 -10.55
N SER A 612 -13.41 29.77 -10.50
CA SER A 612 -12.60 30.26 -9.39
C SER A 612 -12.30 31.76 -9.62
N ASP A 613 -12.82 32.59 -8.73
CA ASP A 613 -12.56 34.05 -8.71
C ASP A 613 -11.58 34.36 -7.55
N GLY A 614 -10.26 34.36 -7.83
CA GLY A 614 -9.22 34.82 -6.92
C GLY A 614 -8.07 33.83 -6.72
N ASP A 615 -6.90 34.36 -6.30
CA ASP A 615 -5.66 33.59 -6.16
C ASP A 615 -5.77 32.49 -5.10
N GLU A 616 -6.45 32.73 -3.96
CA GLU A 616 -6.67 31.74 -2.90
C GLU A 616 -7.54 30.56 -3.36
N GLU A 617 -8.54 30.78 -4.20
CA GLU A 617 -9.38 29.73 -4.74
C GLU A 617 -8.65 28.89 -5.80
N LEU A 618 -7.77 29.50 -6.57
CA LEU A 618 -6.90 28.79 -7.53
C LEU A 618 -5.88 27.91 -6.79
N GLU A 619 -5.30 28.40 -5.70
CA GLU A 619 -4.38 27.63 -4.85
C GLU A 619 -5.10 26.44 -4.20
N LEU A 620 -6.31 26.64 -3.69
CA LEU A 620 -7.12 25.56 -3.14
C LEU A 620 -7.47 24.52 -4.20
N GLU A 621 -7.85 24.93 -5.40
CA GLU A 621 -8.15 24.04 -6.51
C GLU A 621 -6.94 23.19 -6.91
N TRP A 622 -5.75 23.82 -7.01
CA TRP A 622 -4.51 23.11 -7.24
C TRP A 622 -4.25 22.06 -6.15
N ALA A 623 -4.37 22.46 -4.88
CA ALA A 623 -4.11 21.56 -3.75
C ALA A 623 -5.06 20.36 -3.75
N LEU A 624 -6.33 20.56 -4.08
CA LEU A 624 -7.33 19.50 -4.17
C LEU A 624 -7.00 18.52 -5.31
N LYS A 625 -6.51 19.00 -6.46
CA LYS A 625 -6.06 18.15 -7.57
C LYS A 625 -4.78 17.38 -7.23
N GLU A 626 -3.87 17.97 -6.44
CA GLU A 626 -2.68 17.26 -5.96
C GLU A 626 -3.07 16.14 -4.96
N LEU A 627 -3.97 16.40 -4.01
CA LEU A 627 -4.41 15.40 -3.03
C LEU A 627 -5.11 14.19 -3.68
N MET A 628 -5.68 14.31 -4.88
CA MET A 628 -6.22 13.15 -5.62
C MET A 628 -5.15 12.09 -5.91
N LYS A 629 -3.89 12.48 -6.04
CA LYS A 629 -2.78 11.56 -6.33
C LYS A 629 -2.32 10.76 -5.10
N LEU A 630 -2.85 11.08 -3.92
CA LEU A 630 -2.51 10.44 -2.66
C LEU A 630 -3.12 9.02 -2.54
N LEU A 631 -4.16 8.72 -3.29
CA LEU A 631 -4.86 7.44 -3.36
C LEU A 631 -4.35 6.63 -4.55
#